data_b9cedafe2b049787711bdc650dbf99ba
#
_entry.id   b9cedafe2b049787711bdc650dbf99ba
#
_cell.length_a   1.000
_cell.length_b   1.000
_cell.length_c   1.000
_cell.angle_alpha   90.00
_cell.angle_beta   90.00
_cell.angle_gamma   90.00
#
_symmetry.space_group_name_H-M   'P 1'
#
loop_
_entity.id
_entity.type
_entity.pdbx_description
1 polymer ?
#
loop_
_entity_poly.entity_id
_entity_poly.type
_entity_poly.pdbx_seq_one_letter_code
_entity_poly.pdbx_strand_id
1 'polypeptide(L)'
;MTAPNQTLHLQVVSDIVCPWCFIGKRALDKALEILSTRGVDIEVEWLPYQLNPTLPPEGMDRKAFRSVRFGSWANAQAMDARAVEAGKKVGADFQYDLQTRTSNTLAGHALARLARIEGGAALQAQVMEALFSGYFTRGQDVGDAAVLAGVAQAAGMAPDAVTRAQALKDEVLVLEAKAKAAGLNGVPSYLVDGELLFSGSQSVEGYVQALTSAAA
;
A
#
# COMPACT_ATOMS: atom_id res chain seq x y z
N MET A 1 8.27 -3.06 38.06
CA MET A 1 7.03 -2.66 37.36
C MET A 1 7.51 -2.10 36.05
N THR A 2 7.45 -2.88 34.98
CA THR A 2 7.71 -2.40 33.61
C THR A 2 6.58 -1.44 33.24
N ALA A 3 6.92 -0.23 32.81
CA ALA A 3 5.95 0.71 32.24
C ALA A 3 5.15 -0.02 31.14
N PRO A 4 3.86 0.28 30.96
CA PRO A 4 3.10 -0.28 29.88
C PRO A 4 3.84 0.06 28.57
N ASN A 5 4.14 -0.95 27.75
CA ASN A 5 4.75 -0.77 26.44
C ASN A 5 3.82 0.16 25.64
N GLN A 6 4.31 1.36 25.33
CA GLN A 6 3.54 2.29 24.53
C GLN A 6 3.51 1.77 23.08
N THR A 7 2.32 1.51 22.55
CA THR A 7 2.17 1.09 21.15
C THR A 7 2.61 2.23 20.23
N LEU A 8 3.57 1.96 19.37
CA LEU A 8 4.03 2.92 18.35
C LEU A 8 3.02 2.98 17.20
N HIS A 9 2.56 4.16 16.84
CA HIS A 9 1.65 4.35 15.71
C HIS A 9 2.44 4.68 14.44
N LEU A 10 2.56 3.70 13.54
CA LEU A 10 3.23 3.84 12.26
C LEU A 10 2.21 4.11 11.15
N GLN A 11 2.32 5.26 10.49
CA GLN A 11 1.54 5.60 9.31
C GLN A 11 2.36 5.33 8.05
N VAL A 12 1.77 4.62 7.09
CA VAL A 12 2.39 4.29 5.80
C VAL A 12 1.61 4.91 4.67
N VAL A 13 2.14 5.99 4.10
CA VAL A 13 1.57 6.62 2.90
C VAL A 13 1.97 5.79 1.68
N SER A 14 0.99 5.30 0.93
CA SER A 14 1.20 4.24 -0.06
C SER A 14 0.21 4.32 -1.22
N ASP A 15 0.63 3.81 -2.39
CA ASP A 15 -0.28 3.55 -3.50
C ASP A 15 -0.28 2.06 -3.89
N ILE A 16 -1.46 1.53 -4.15
CA ILE A 16 -1.71 0.11 -4.47
C ILE A 16 -0.96 -0.33 -5.75
N VAL A 17 -0.75 0.60 -6.70
CA VAL A 17 -0.04 0.31 -7.97
C VAL A 17 1.46 0.63 -7.91
N CYS A 18 2.00 0.98 -6.72
CA CYS A 18 3.41 1.24 -6.53
C CYS A 18 4.18 -0.05 -6.19
N PRO A 19 5.09 -0.52 -7.04
CA PRO A 19 5.84 -1.75 -6.76
C PRO A 19 6.72 -1.64 -5.51
N TRP A 20 7.29 -0.46 -5.25
CA TRP A 20 8.09 -0.23 -4.04
C TRP A 20 7.25 -0.21 -2.77
N CYS A 21 5.95 0.13 -2.86
CA CYS A 21 5.02 -0.01 -1.73
C CYS A 21 4.74 -1.48 -1.41
N PHE A 22 4.57 -2.33 -2.42
CA PHE A 22 4.40 -3.77 -2.20
C PHE A 22 5.66 -4.42 -1.61
N ILE A 23 6.85 -4.08 -2.15
CA ILE A 23 8.15 -4.51 -1.59
C ILE A 23 8.29 -4.04 -0.15
N GLY A 24 7.99 -2.76 0.10
CA GLY A 24 8.06 -2.16 1.43
C GLY A 24 7.12 -2.85 2.43
N LYS A 25 5.88 -3.16 2.01
CA LYS A 25 4.96 -3.91 2.85
C LYS A 25 5.51 -5.28 3.24
N ARG A 26 6.03 -6.05 2.27
CA ARG A 26 6.59 -7.38 2.54
C ARG A 26 7.80 -7.34 3.48
N ALA A 27 8.66 -6.33 3.34
CA ALA A 27 9.79 -6.14 4.24
C ALA A 27 9.35 -5.68 5.63
N LEU A 28 8.37 -4.75 5.69
CA LEU A 28 7.79 -4.26 6.93
C LEU A 28 7.09 -5.38 7.71
N ASP A 29 6.29 -6.22 7.06
CA ASP A 29 5.61 -7.35 7.72
C ASP A 29 6.61 -8.24 8.46
N LYS A 30 7.74 -8.60 7.81
CA LYS A 30 8.82 -9.37 8.43
C LYS A 30 9.50 -8.62 9.59
N ALA A 31 9.68 -7.32 9.45
CA ALA A 31 10.26 -6.49 10.51
C ALA A 31 9.34 -6.41 11.73
N LEU A 32 8.02 -6.30 11.52
CA LEU A 32 7.02 -6.29 12.59
C LEU A 32 7.00 -7.61 13.38
N GLU A 33 7.13 -8.76 12.69
CA GLU A 33 7.27 -10.06 13.35
C GLU A 33 8.50 -10.09 14.28
N ILE A 34 9.66 -9.60 13.81
CA ILE A 34 10.88 -9.52 14.60
C ILE A 34 10.70 -8.57 15.80
N LEU A 35 10.11 -7.39 15.59
CA LEU A 35 9.92 -6.39 16.63
C LEU A 35 8.95 -6.87 17.70
N SER A 36 7.88 -7.56 17.32
CA SER A 36 6.94 -8.18 18.26
C SER A 36 7.64 -9.18 19.19
N THR A 37 8.57 -10.01 18.69
CA THR A 37 9.35 -10.92 19.55
C THR A 37 10.28 -10.19 20.52
N ARG A 38 10.59 -8.92 20.26
CA ARG A 38 11.40 -8.06 21.15
C ARG A 38 10.55 -7.21 22.10
N GLY A 39 9.23 -7.39 22.07
CA GLY A 39 8.30 -6.64 22.92
C GLY A 39 8.03 -5.23 22.43
N VAL A 40 8.33 -4.91 21.17
CA VAL A 40 7.96 -3.63 20.53
C VAL A 40 6.62 -3.82 19.85
N ASP A 41 5.59 -3.12 20.34
CA ASP A 41 4.24 -3.15 19.79
C ASP A 41 4.03 -1.99 18.83
N ILE A 42 3.62 -2.29 17.58
CA ILE A 42 3.46 -1.30 16.50
C ILE A 42 2.11 -1.49 15.83
N GLU A 43 1.31 -0.45 15.85
CA GLU A 43 0.08 -0.37 15.08
C GLU A 43 0.32 0.35 13.75
N VAL A 44 -0.01 -0.31 12.63
CA VAL A 44 0.18 0.26 11.29
C VAL A 44 -1.14 0.81 10.76
N GLU A 45 -1.12 2.04 10.28
CA GLU A 45 -2.21 2.65 9.50
C GLU A 45 -1.74 2.93 8.07
N TRP A 46 -2.49 2.43 7.07
CA TRP A 46 -2.22 2.72 5.66
C TRP A 46 -2.98 3.96 5.23
N LEU A 47 -2.24 4.97 4.76
CA LEU A 47 -2.78 6.23 4.25
C LEU A 47 -2.71 6.27 2.71
N PRO A 48 -3.73 6.84 2.06
CA PRO A 48 -3.83 6.84 0.61
C PRO A 48 -2.86 7.83 -0.04
N TYR A 49 -2.34 7.43 -1.20
CA TYR A 49 -1.65 8.29 -2.15
C TYR A 49 -1.87 7.75 -3.55
N GLN A 50 -2.22 8.60 -4.50
CA GLN A 50 -2.42 8.20 -5.89
C GLN A 50 -1.25 8.70 -6.75
N LEU A 51 -0.45 7.78 -7.30
CA LEU A 51 0.60 8.10 -8.28
C LEU A 51 0.02 8.64 -9.59
N ASN A 52 -1.21 8.24 -9.91
CA ASN A 52 -1.89 8.54 -11.16
C ASN A 52 -3.34 9.03 -10.91
N PRO A 53 -3.54 10.16 -10.21
CA PRO A 53 -4.89 10.62 -9.79
C PRO A 53 -5.78 11.05 -10.97
N THR A 54 -5.19 11.27 -12.14
CA THR A 54 -5.92 11.70 -13.37
C THR A 54 -6.33 10.53 -14.26
N LEU A 55 -6.02 9.29 -13.89
CA LEU A 55 -6.53 8.13 -14.63
C LEU A 55 -8.05 8.07 -14.57
N PRO A 56 -8.72 7.71 -15.67
CA PRO A 56 -10.17 7.47 -15.64
C PRO A 56 -10.50 6.30 -14.70
N PRO A 57 -11.73 6.23 -14.17
CA PRO A 57 -12.13 5.19 -13.21
C PRO A 57 -11.86 3.76 -13.70
N GLU A 58 -12.03 3.52 -15.01
CA GLU A 58 -11.76 2.23 -15.67
C GLU A 58 -10.26 1.94 -15.88
N GLY A 59 -9.38 2.85 -15.48
CA GLY A 59 -7.94 2.74 -15.74
C GLY A 59 -7.58 2.86 -17.22
N MET A 60 -6.36 2.48 -17.57
CA MET A 60 -5.86 2.52 -18.95
C MET A 60 -5.12 1.22 -19.31
N ASP A 61 -4.99 0.94 -20.60
CA ASP A 61 -4.08 -0.09 -21.10
C ASP A 61 -2.67 0.12 -20.53
N ARG A 62 -2.12 -0.93 -19.92
CA ARG A 62 -0.86 -0.84 -19.20
C ARG A 62 0.30 -0.47 -20.11
N LYS A 63 0.39 -1.11 -21.28
CA LYS A 63 1.50 -0.90 -22.20
C LYS A 63 1.46 0.52 -22.77
N ALA A 64 0.30 0.99 -23.20
CA ALA A 64 0.12 2.33 -23.72
C ALA A 64 0.47 3.38 -22.66
N PHE A 65 -0.15 3.30 -21.48
CA PHE A 65 0.08 4.24 -20.39
C PHE A 65 1.55 4.29 -19.96
N ARG A 66 2.16 3.12 -19.70
CA ARG A 66 3.53 3.06 -19.21
C ARG A 66 4.57 3.45 -20.27
N SER A 67 4.31 3.18 -21.56
CA SER A 67 5.18 3.65 -22.64
C SER A 67 5.26 5.17 -22.69
N VAL A 68 4.11 5.86 -22.54
CA VAL A 68 4.06 7.32 -22.46
C VAL A 68 4.72 7.84 -21.18
N ARG A 69 4.39 7.24 -20.05
CA ARG A 69 4.87 7.67 -18.72
C ARG A 69 6.39 7.57 -18.58
N PHE A 70 7.02 6.54 -19.15
CA PHE A 70 8.45 6.22 -19.00
C PHE A 70 9.26 6.41 -20.29
N GLY A 71 8.65 7.01 -21.34
CA GLY A 71 9.28 7.32 -22.61
C GLY A 71 9.33 6.16 -23.60
N SER A 72 9.26 4.89 -23.14
CA SER A 72 9.16 3.71 -23.99
C SER A 72 8.68 2.48 -23.19
N TRP A 73 8.17 1.47 -23.91
CA TRP A 73 7.86 0.18 -23.29
C TRP A 73 9.10 -0.52 -22.75
N ALA A 74 10.23 -0.44 -23.45
CA ALA A 74 11.49 -1.03 -22.98
C ALA A 74 11.96 -0.43 -21.66
N ASN A 75 11.84 0.88 -21.47
CA ASN A 75 12.14 1.54 -20.20
C ASN A 75 11.20 1.06 -19.08
N ALA A 76 9.90 0.94 -19.38
CA ALA A 76 8.92 0.43 -18.42
C ALA A 76 9.27 -1.00 -17.98
N GLN A 77 9.62 -1.89 -18.93
CA GLN A 77 10.04 -3.26 -18.63
C GLN A 77 11.35 -3.32 -17.81
N ALA A 78 12.30 -2.42 -18.07
CA ALA A 78 13.52 -2.33 -17.27
C ALA A 78 13.24 -1.93 -15.81
N MET A 79 12.25 -1.04 -15.59
CA MET A 79 11.80 -0.70 -14.23
C MET A 79 11.10 -1.89 -13.56
N ASP A 80 10.26 -2.62 -14.30
CA ASP A 80 9.60 -3.83 -13.82
C ASP A 80 10.61 -4.89 -13.39
N ALA A 81 11.64 -5.13 -14.20
CA ALA A 81 12.70 -6.08 -13.88
C ALA A 81 13.43 -5.74 -12.56
N ARG A 82 13.67 -4.45 -12.30
CA ARG A 82 14.26 -4.00 -11.02
C ARG A 82 13.35 -4.31 -9.84
N ALA A 83 12.03 -4.09 -9.98
CA ALA A 83 11.07 -4.41 -8.93
C ALA A 83 10.99 -5.93 -8.69
N VAL A 84 11.01 -6.75 -9.74
CA VAL A 84 11.07 -8.23 -9.63
C VAL A 84 12.28 -8.67 -8.81
N GLU A 85 13.47 -8.17 -9.16
CA GLU A 85 14.71 -8.55 -8.44
C GLU A 85 14.70 -8.09 -6.97
N ALA A 86 14.21 -6.90 -6.70
CA ALA A 86 14.07 -6.43 -5.32
C ALA A 86 12.99 -7.22 -4.55
N GLY A 87 11.87 -7.54 -5.20
CA GLY A 87 10.76 -8.29 -4.61
C GLY A 87 11.12 -9.70 -4.18
N LYS A 88 11.97 -10.40 -4.96
CA LYS A 88 12.44 -11.76 -4.62
C LYS A 88 13.03 -11.84 -3.21
N LYS A 89 13.74 -10.80 -2.76
CA LYS A 89 14.42 -10.77 -1.45
C LYS A 89 13.44 -10.77 -0.28
N VAL A 90 12.25 -10.24 -0.50
CA VAL A 90 11.23 -10.07 0.56
C VAL A 90 9.98 -10.93 0.34
N GLY A 91 9.88 -11.64 -0.79
CA GLY A 91 8.72 -12.46 -1.14
C GLY A 91 7.57 -11.67 -1.75
N ALA A 92 7.85 -10.52 -2.37
CA ALA A 92 6.90 -9.82 -3.23
C ALA A 92 6.93 -10.47 -4.62
N ASP A 93 5.85 -11.17 -4.97
CA ASP A 93 5.73 -11.87 -6.25
C ASP A 93 5.10 -10.96 -7.30
N PHE A 94 5.86 -10.68 -8.36
CA PHE A 94 5.47 -9.80 -9.46
C PHE A 94 5.23 -10.61 -10.74
N GLN A 95 3.98 -10.69 -11.17
CA GLN A 95 3.55 -11.35 -12.42
C GLN A 95 3.10 -10.30 -13.44
N TYR A 96 4.05 -9.46 -13.90
CA TYR A 96 3.75 -8.34 -14.81
C TYR A 96 3.13 -8.77 -16.15
N ASP A 97 3.36 -10.00 -16.59
CA ASP A 97 2.77 -10.55 -17.81
C ASP A 97 1.25 -10.72 -17.70
N LEU A 98 0.72 -10.84 -16.48
CA LEU A 98 -0.71 -10.89 -16.22
C LEU A 98 -1.37 -9.51 -16.19
N GLN A 99 -0.58 -8.44 -16.02
CA GLN A 99 -1.10 -7.09 -15.89
C GLN A 99 -1.39 -6.47 -17.26
N THR A 100 -2.66 -6.35 -17.61
CA THR A 100 -3.11 -5.70 -18.84
C THR A 100 -3.49 -4.24 -18.65
N ARG A 101 -3.77 -3.81 -17.40
CA ARG A 101 -4.26 -2.47 -17.08
C ARG A 101 -3.41 -1.78 -16.01
N THR A 102 -3.35 -0.45 -16.09
CA THR A 102 -2.96 0.42 -14.97
C THR A 102 -4.25 0.94 -14.34
N SER A 103 -4.53 0.49 -13.13
CA SER A 103 -5.78 0.77 -12.42
C SER A 103 -5.82 2.20 -11.87
N ASN A 104 -7.03 2.80 -11.82
CA ASN A 104 -7.30 3.91 -10.90
C ASN A 104 -7.43 3.34 -9.48
N THR A 105 -6.74 3.94 -8.50
CA THR A 105 -6.64 3.37 -7.15
C THR A 105 -7.58 3.99 -6.12
N LEU A 106 -8.37 5.01 -6.49
CA LEU A 106 -9.24 5.71 -5.55
C LEU A 106 -10.25 4.79 -4.86
N ALA A 107 -10.90 3.90 -5.60
CA ALA A 107 -11.88 2.96 -5.05
C ALA A 107 -11.23 1.91 -4.13
N GLY A 108 -10.03 1.43 -4.48
CA GLY A 108 -9.24 0.52 -3.64
C GLY A 108 -8.82 1.18 -2.32
N HIS A 109 -8.37 2.44 -2.37
CA HIS A 109 -8.06 3.22 -1.16
C HIS A 109 -9.29 3.47 -0.29
N ALA A 110 -10.46 3.72 -0.90
CA ALA A 110 -11.70 3.87 -0.17
C ALA A 110 -12.11 2.57 0.56
N LEU A 111 -11.91 1.40 -0.08
CA LEU A 111 -12.13 0.11 0.56
C LEU A 111 -11.17 -0.12 1.73
N ALA A 112 -9.88 0.19 1.56
CA ALA A 112 -8.89 0.10 2.63
C ALA A 112 -9.20 1.04 3.80
N ARG A 113 -9.75 2.24 3.51
CA ARG A 113 -10.21 3.17 4.54
C ARG A 113 -11.40 2.63 5.30
N LEU A 114 -12.39 2.06 4.60
CA LEU A 114 -13.53 1.39 5.24
C LEU A 114 -13.07 0.26 6.16
N ALA A 115 -12.14 -0.56 5.70
CA ALA A 115 -11.56 -1.64 6.50
C ALA A 115 -10.91 -1.12 7.79
N ARG A 116 -10.20 0.03 7.73
CA ARG A 116 -9.65 0.68 8.93
C ARG A 116 -10.74 1.07 9.92
N ILE A 117 -11.84 1.63 9.43
CA ILE A 117 -12.97 2.07 10.25
C ILE A 117 -13.69 0.88 10.91
N GLU A 118 -13.87 -0.22 10.20
CA GLU A 118 -14.68 -1.35 10.65
C GLU A 118 -13.92 -2.38 11.48
N GLY A 119 -12.64 -2.60 11.18
CA GLY A 119 -11.85 -3.67 11.81
C GLY A 119 -10.43 -3.25 12.19
N GLY A 120 -10.16 -1.94 12.25
CA GLY A 120 -8.88 -1.39 12.69
C GLY A 120 -7.70 -1.75 11.79
N ALA A 121 -6.50 -1.74 12.36
CA ALA A 121 -5.25 -2.01 11.65
C ALA A 121 -5.22 -3.41 11.02
N ALA A 122 -5.75 -4.41 11.70
CA ALA A 122 -5.71 -5.80 11.24
C ALA A 122 -6.51 -6.00 9.94
N LEU A 123 -7.75 -5.53 9.90
CA LEU A 123 -8.59 -5.65 8.70
C LEU A 123 -8.04 -4.80 7.54
N GLN A 124 -7.56 -3.57 7.84
CA GLN A 124 -6.92 -2.75 6.83
C GLN A 124 -5.69 -3.43 6.22
N ALA A 125 -4.83 -4.05 7.04
CA ALA A 125 -3.65 -4.77 6.58
C ALA A 125 -4.00 -5.95 5.65
N GLN A 126 -5.08 -6.69 5.97
CA GLN A 126 -5.59 -7.78 5.13
C GLN A 126 -6.09 -7.26 3.77
N VAL A 127 -6.85 -6.17 3.76
CA VAL A 127 -7.35 -5.55 2.52
C VAL A 127 -6.18 -5.02 1.69
N MET A 128 -5.20 -4.34 2.29
CA MET A 128 -4.01 -3.86 1.58
C MET A 128 -3.20 -5.00 0.98
N GLU A 129 -3.02 -6.11 1.71
CA GLU A 129 -2.37 -7.30 1.19
C GLU A 129 -3.10 -7.89 -0.02
N ALA A 130 -4.43 -8.00 0.08
CA ALA A 130 -5.25 -8.53 -1.00
C ALA A 130 -5.22 -7.62 -2.25
N LEU A 131 -5.19 -6.29 -2.06
CA LEU A 131 -5.07 -5.32 -3.15
C LEU A 131 -3.70 -5.40 -3.84
N PHE A 132 -2.60 -5.41 -3.08
CA PHE A 132 -1.26 -5.55 -3.65
C PHE A 132 -1.06 -6.87 -4.38
N SER A 133 -1.43 -8.00 -3.76
CA SER A 133 -1.34 -9.32 -4.39
C SER A 133 -2.28 -9.43 -5.58
N GLY A 134 -3.49 -8.84 -5.50
CA GLY A 134 -4.43 -8.74 -6.61
C GLY A 134 -3.78 -8.10 -7.82
N TYR A 135 -3.23 -6.92 -7.63
CA TYR A 135 -2.62 -6.16 -8.71
C TYR A 135 -1.32 -6.78 -9.23
N PHE A 136 -0.36 -7.05 -8.34
CA PHE A 136 1.00 -7.44 -8.77
C PHE A 136 1.17 -8.92 -9.05
N THR A 137 0.50 -9.80 -8.28
CA THR A 137 0.67 -11.26 -8.40
C THR A 137 -0.41 -11.89 -9.29
N ARG A 138 -1.64 -11.36 -9.25
CA ARG A 138 -2.76 -11.94 -10.03
C ARG A 138 -3.15 -11.12 -11.26
N GLY A 139 -2.53 -9.94 -11.50
CA GLY A 139 -2.82 -9.08 -12.64
C GLY A 139 -4.24 -8.49 -12.65
N GLN A 140 -4.89 -8.42 -11.50
CA GLN A 140 -6.27 -7.94 -11.37
C GLN A 140 -6.35 -6.41 -11.49
N ASP A 141 -7.43 -5.91 -12.07
CA ASP A 141 -7.74 -4.48 -12.07
C ASP A 141 -8.34 -4.07 -10.72
N VAL A 142 -7.52 -3.51 -9.84
CA VAL A 142 -7.95 -3.09 -8.49
C VAL A 142 -8.81 -1.81 -8.48
N GLY A 143 -9.15 -1.27 -9.66
CA GLY A 143 -10.20 -0.26 -9.83
C GLY A 143 -11.57 -0.87 -10.12
N ASP A 144 -11.63 -2.14 -10.53
CA ASP A 144 -12.86 -2.84 -10.88
C ASP A 144 -13.68 -3.22 -9.64
N ALA A 145 -14.98 -2.92 -9.67
CA ALA A 145 -15.87 -3.14 -8.52
C ALA A 145 -16.04 -4.64 -8.17
N ALA A 146 -16.00 -5.55 -9.15
CA ALA A 146 -16.13 -6.99 -8.88
C ALA A 146 -14.84 -7.54 -8.25
N VAL A 147 -13.67 -7.03 -8.67
CA VAL A 147 -12.38 -7.35 -8.04
C VAL A 147 -12.36 -6.85 -6.59
N LEU A 148 -12.80 -5.62 -6.34
CA LEU A 148 -12.88 -5.05 -4.99
C LEU A 148 -13.88 -5.81 -4.11
N ALA A 149 -15.01 -6.28 -4.66
CA ALA A 149 -15.95 -7.12 -3.93
C ALA A 149 -15.32 -8.47 -3.52
N GLY A 150 -14.53 -9.08 -4.40
CA GLY A 150 -13.74 -10.27 -4.08
C GLY A 150 -12.70 -10.02 -2.97
N VAL A 151 -12.03 -8.89 -3.00
CA VAL A 151 -11.08 -8.46 -1.93
C VAL A 151 -11.82 -8.30 -0.60
N ALA A 152 -12.94 -7.59 -0.58
CA ALA A 152 -13.74 -7.38 0.62
C ALA A 152 -14.24 -8.70 1.21
N GLN A 153 -14.78 -9.59 0.36
CA GLN A 153 -15.26 -10.92 0.76
C GLN A 153 -14.13 -11.77 1.36
N ALA A 154 -12.96 -11.80 0.71
CA ALA A 154 -11.81 -12.56 1.21
C ALA A 154 -11.29 -12.04 2.56
N ALA A 155 -11.46 -10.75 2.84
CA ALA A 155 -11.14 -10.11 4.11
C ALA A 155 -12.28 -10.24 5.16
N GLY A 156 -13.39 -10.91 4.85
CA GLY A 156 -14.52 -11.10 5.76
C GLY A 156 -15.40 -9.86 5.96
N MET A 157 -15.31 -8.87 5.06
CA MET A 157 -16.17 -7.70 5.08
C MET A 157 -17.58 -8.03 4.57
N ALA A 158 -18.56 -7.21 4.95
CA ALA A 158 -19.94 -7.39 4.50
C ALA A 158 -20.08 -7.23 2.97
N PRO A 159 -21.07 -7.90 2.34
CA PRO A 159 -21.23 -7.87 0.87
C PRO A 159 -21.43 -6.49 0.26
N ASP A 160 -21.92 -5.53 1.04
CA ASP A 160 -22.13 -4.13 0.63
C ASP A 160 -20.92 -3.23 0.86
N ALA A 161 -19.78 -3.77 1.33
CA ALA A 161 -18.59 -3.00 1.68
C ALA A 161 -18.11 -2.08 0.55
N VAL A 162 -18.08 -2.57 -0.70
CA VAL A 162 -17.66 -1.75 -1.85
C VAL A 162 -18.61 -0.56 -2.06
N THR A 163 -19.92 -0.78 -1.90
CA THR A 163 -20.91 0.30 -2.00
C THR A 163 -20.72 1.34 -0.91
N ARG A 164 -20.52 0.90 0.34
CA ARG A 164 -20.27 1.81 1.49
C ARG A 164 -18.95 2.55 1.36
N ALA A 165 -17.92 1.90 0.83
CA ALA A 165 -16.62 2.52 0.57
C ALA A 165 -16.71 3.70 -0.42
N GLN A 166 -17.68 3.71 -1.36
CA GLN A 166 -17.86 4.83 -2.28
C GLN A 166 -18.08 6.16 -1.55
N ALA A 167 -18.76 6.14 -0.40
CA ALA A 167 -19.00 7.34 0.41
C ALA A 167 -17.72 7.91 1.05
N LEU A 168 -16.63 7.15 1.09
CA LEU A 168 -15.35 7.55 1.69
C LEU A 168 -14.36 8.13 0.68
N LYS A 169 -14.69 8.21 -0.60
CA LYS A 169 -13.79 8.73 -1.64
C LYS A 169 -13.34 10.16 -1.37
N ASP A 170 -14.23 11.03 -0.93
CA ASP A 170 -13.88 12.42 -0.60
C ASP A 170 -12.95 12.48 0.62
N GLU A 171 -13.16 11.63 1.62
CA GLU A 171 -12.25 11.50 2.75
C GLU A 171 -10.86 11.03 2.32
N VAL A 172 -10.78 10.05 1.41
CA VAL A 172 -9.51 9.57 0.83
C VAL A 172 -8.77 10.72 0.14
N LEU A 173 -9.46 11.52 -0.67
CA LEU A 173 -8.87 12.68 -1.33
C LEU A 173 -8.37 13.74 -0.34
N VAL A 174 -9.09 13.96 0.78
CA VAL A 174 -8.67 14.86 1.84
C VAL A 174 -7.41 14.33 2.55
N LEU A 175 -7.35 13.03 2.85
CA LEU A 175 -6.16 12.41 3.45
C LEU A 175 -4.95 12.50 2.54
N GLU A 176 -5.11 12.22 1.25
CA GLU A 176 -4.06 12.38 0.25
C GLU A 176 -3.57 13.84 0.15
N ALA A 177 -4.50 14.79 0.12
CA ALA A 177 -4.17 16.21 0.08
C ALA A 177 -3.38 16.65 1.31
N LYS A 178 -3.71 16.15 2.52
CA LYS A 178 -2.95 16.39 3.75
C LYS A 178 -1.52 15.83 3.64
N ALA A 179 -1.35 14.62 3.13
CA ALA A 179 -0.03 14.03 2.92
C ALA A 179 0.83 14.88 1.97
N LYS A 180 0.25 15.31 0.85
CA LYS A 180 0.94 16.20 -0.11
C LYS A 180 1.27 17.57 0.49
N ALA A 181 0.36 18.17 1.27
CA ALA A 181 0.60 19.45 1.96
C ALA A 181 1.70 19.35 3.03
N ALA A 182 1.88 18.17 3.64
CA ALA A 182 3.00 17.89 4.54
C ALA A 182 4.33 17.64 3.80
N GLY A 183 4.38 17.85 2.48
CA GLY A 183 5.60 17.72 1.68
C GLY A 183 5.92 16.30 1.23
N LEU A 184 5.01 15.33 1.40
CA LEU A 184 5.21 13.96 0.94
C LEU A 184 5.00 13.89 -0.58
N ASN A 185 6.09 13.76 -1.33
CA ASN A 185 6.10 13.81 -2.80
C ASN A 185 6.35 12.43 -3.44
N GLY A 186 6.37 11.36 -2.63
CA GLY A 186 6.63 10.01 -3.11
C GLY A 186 6.18 8.95 -2.12
N VAL A 187 6.06 7.73 -2.62
CA VAL A 187 5.62 6.57 -1.86
C VAL A 187 6.54 5.37 -2.09
N PRO A 188 6.69 4.48 -1.09
CA PRO A 188 6.11 4.59 0.25
C PRO A 188 6.79 5.65 1.11
N SER A 189 6.05 6.28 2.03
CA SER A 189 6.59 7.14 3.08
C SER A 189 6.06 6.70 4.43
N TYR A 190 6.91 6.73 5.45
CA TYR A 190 6.65 6.20 6.78
C TYR A 190 6.73 7.32 7.81
N LEU A 191 5.68 7.47 8.60
CA LEU A 191 5.57 8.49 9.63
C LEU A 191 5.31 7.83 10.98
N VAL A 192 5.84 8.43 12.04
CA VAL A 192 5.52 8.09 13.43
C VAL A 192 4.97 9.34 14.06
N ASP A 193 3.78 9.25 14.67
CA ASP A 193 3.08 10.37 15.30
C ASP A 193 2.93 11.60 14.38
N GLY A 194 2.77 11.36 13.07
CA GLY A 194 2.61 12.39 12.05
C GLY A 194 3.92 12.99 11.52
N GLU A 195 5.07 12.64 12.09
CA GLU A 195 6.39 13.10 11.66
C GLU A 195 7.04 12.10 10.70
N LEU A 196 7.63 12.60 9.61
CA LEU A 196 8.28 11.75 8.61
C LEU A 196 9.51 11.06 9.21
N LEU A 197 9.46 9.72 9.27
CA LEU A 197 10.61 8.91 9.68
C LEU A 197 11.57 8.69 8.51
N PHE A 198 11.07 8.22 7.37
CA PHE A 198 11.81 8.08 6.10
C PHE A 198 10.87 7.87 4.92
N SER A 199 11.41 7.98 3.70
CA SER A 199 10.74 7.65 2.43
C SER A 199 11.49 6.56 1.67
N GLY A 200 10.75 5.79 0.87
CA GLY A 200 11.26 4.63 0.12
C GLY A 200 11.22 3.33 0.93
N SER A 201 11.18 2.20 0.22
CA SER A 201 11.24 0.88 0.85
C SER A 201 12.65 0.63 1.42
N GLN A 202 12.71 -0.01 2.58
CA GLN A 202 13.95 -0.39 3.27
C GLN A 202 14.15 -1.92 3.22
N SER A 203 15.33 -2.38 3.65
CA SER A 203 15.52 -3.79 3.98
C SER A 203 14.78 -4.12 5.31
N VAL A 204 14.60 -5.41 5.59
CA VAL A 204 14.00 -5.85 6.86
C VAL A 204 14.77 -5.28 8.05
N GLU A 205 16.10 -5.36 8.00
CA GLU A 205 16.98 -4.82 9.05
C GLU A 205 16.85 -3.29 9.18
N GLY A 206 16.71 -2.58 8.03
CA GLY A 206 16.49 -1.14 8.02
C GLY A 206 15.21 -0.73 8.72
N TYR A 207 14.10 -1.46 8.47
CA TYR A 207 12.85 -1.24 9.21
C TYR A 207 13.00 -1.54 10.70
N VAL A 208 13.61 -2.68 11.05
CA VAL A 208 13.85 -3.04 12.46
C VAL A 208 14.64 -1.96 13.18
N GLN A 209 15.73 -1.46 12.59
CA GLN A 209 16.55 -0.43 13.18
C GLN A 209 15.78 0.89 13.36
N ALA A 210 15.13 1.38 12.30
CA ALA A 210 14.41 2.64 12.32
C ALA A 210 13.26 2.63 13.35
N LEU A 211 12.47 1.55 13.37
CA LEU A 211 11.31 1.43 14.26
C LEU A 211 11.71 1.17 15.71
N THR A 212 12.82 0.45 15.97
CA THR A 212 13.38 0.33 17.31
C THR A 212 13.83 1.69 17.86
N SER A 213 14.48 2.51 17.01
CA SER A 213 14.92 3.84 17.41
C SER A 213 13.76 4.81 17.64
N ALA A 214 12.66 4.66 16.90
CA ALA A 214 11.46 5.49 17.07
C ALA A 214 10.63 5.09 18.31
N ALA A 215 10.78 3.86 18.80
CA ALA A 215 10.09 3.35 19.99
C ALA A 215 10.87 3.59 21.31
N ALA A 216 12.09 4.14 21.24
CA ALA A 216 12.97 4.36 22.40
C ALA A 216 12.74 5.74 23.02
#